data_908ffc31daca89f6921b5a45740ba8cc
#
_entry.id   908ffc31daca89f6921b5a45740ba8cc
#
_cell.length_a   1.000
_cell.length_b   1.000
_cell.length_c   1.000
_cell.angle_alpha   90.00
_cell.angle_beta   90.00
_cell.angle_gamma   90.00
#
_symmetry.space_group_name_H-M   'P 1'
#
loop_
_entity.id
_entity.type
_entity.pdbx_description
1 polymer ?
#
loop_
_entity_poly.entity_id
_entity_poly.type
_entity_poly.pdbx_seq_one_letter_code
_entity_poly.pdbx_strand_id
1 'polypeptide(L)'
;GDKFHALPMFEVKASDEALFAKLDWIKENEEAVNIFVAALHSVWTDMAKDPTIIRRETDPNGPIGQLPAEVLDELDAFYAEAVAGGLYDPNGGGRDAAMADLEWYTAAGQLEGDPAALNPDDFWYFAPLDAAMQ
;
A
#
# COMPACT_ATOMS: atom_id res chain seq x y z
N GLY A 1 11.74 15.51 20.13
CA GLY A 1 11.99 15.91 21.50
C GLY A 1 11.54 14.85 22.49
N ASP A 2 12.07 14.91 23.70
CA ASP A 2 12.00 13.89 24.77
C ASP A 2 10.62 13.72 25.44
N LYS A 3 9.54 14.22 24.83
CA LYS A 3 8.19 14.17 25.43
C LYS A 3 7.40 12.90 25.10
N PHE A 4 7.83 12.16 24.11
CA PHE A 4 7.14 10.95 23.66
C PHE A 4 8.15 9.82 23.53
N HIS A 5 7.78 8.64 24.02
CA HIS A 5 8.53 7.40 23.84
C HIS A 5 7.68 6.46 23.00
N ALA A 6 8.26 5.95 21.95
CA ALA A 6 7.63 4.85 21.21
C ALA A 6 7.58 3.62 22.14
N LEU A 7 6.40 3.06 22.34
CA LEU A 7 6.28 1.77 22.98
C LEU A 7 6.78 0.70 22.02
N PRO A 8 7.43 -0.38 22.50
CA PRO A 8 7.74 -1.50 21.65
C PRO A 8 6.43 -2.05 21.08
N MET A 9 6.23 -1.84 19.80
CA MET A 9 5.06 -2.33 19.08
C MET A 9 5.39 -3.70 18.49
N PHE A 10 4.38 -4.58 18.44
CA PHE A 10 4.49 -5.80 17.68
C PHE A 10 4.58 -5.40 16.20
N GLU A 11 5.57 -5.94 15.50
CA GLU A 11 5.64 -5.81 14.05
C GLU A 11 4.54 -6.69 13.45
N VAL A 12 3.51 -6.06 12.93
CA VAL A 12 2.40 -6.74 12.25
C VAL A 12 2.56 -6.49 10.75
N LYS A 13 2.72 -7.56 10.00
CA LYS A 13 2.72 -7.50 8.53
C LYS A 13 1.29 -7.75 8.07
N ALA A 14 0.50 -6.69 8.00
CA ALA A 14 -0.85 -6.72 7.45
C ALA A 14 -1.03 -5.51 6.55
N SER A 15 -1.86 -5.64 5.53
CA SER A 15 -2.21 -4.51 4.66
C SER A 15 -3.04 -3.50 5.44
N ASP A 16 -2.74 -2.23 5.27
CA ASP A 16 -3.48 -1.15 5.91
C ASP A 16 -4.69 -0.73 5.06
N GLU A 17 -4.53 -0.75 3.76
CA GLU A 17 -5.55 -0.31 2.82
C GLU A 17 -5.72 -1.30 1.66
N ALA A 18 -6.94 -1.42 1.16
CA ALA A 18 -7.26 -2.16 -0.05
C ALA A 18 -8.25 -1.39 -0.93
N LEU A 19 -8.07 -1.47 -2.23
CA LEU A 19 -9.06 -1.00 -3.19
C LEU A 19 -10.13 -2.06 -3.37
N PHE A 20 -11.39 -1.65 -3.41
CA PHE A 20 -12.49 -2.59 -3.64
C PHE A 20 -13.53 -2.01 -4.60
N ALA A 21 -14.10 -2.90 -5.40
CA ALA A 21 -15.22 -2.60 -6.29
C ALA A 21 -16.01 -3.89 -6.55
N LYS A 22 -17.20 -3.76 -7.13
CA LYS A 22 -17.97 -4.94 -7.56
C LYS A 22 -17.24 -5.63 -8.72
N LEU A 23 -17.11 -6.95 -8.65
CA LEU A 23 -16.38 -7.73 -9.65
C LEU A 23 -16.96 -7.55 -11.07
N ASP A 24 -18.29 -7.49 -11.20
CA ASP A 24 -18.91 -7.24 -12.50
C ASP A 24 -18.53 -5.88 -13.07
N TRP A 25 -18.50 -4.83 -12.21
CA TRP A 25 -18.05 -3.51 -12.62
C TRP A 25 -16.57 -3.50 -13.06
N ILE A 26 -15.70 -4.21 -12.34
CA ILE A 26 -14.28 -4.36 -12.71
C ILE A 26 -14.16 -4.97 -14.11
N LYS A 27 -14.90 -6.06 -14.37
CA LYS A 27 -14.90 -6.75 -15.66
C LYS A 27 -15.47 -5.91 -16.82
N GLU A 28 -16.51 -5.12 -16.54
CA GLU A 28 -17.09 -4.20 -17.53
C GLU A 28 -16.17 -3.00 -17.84
N ASN A 29 -15.25 -2.66 -16.94
CA ASN A 29 -14.33 -1.51 -17.06
C ASN A 29 -12.85 -1.94 -17.02
N GLU A 30 -12.55 -3.14 -17.49
CA GLU A 30 -11.23 -3.79 -17.34
C GLU A 30 -10.08 -2.91 -17.83
N GLU A 31 -10.23 -2.26 -18.99
CA GLU A 31 -9.20 -1.36 -19.54
C GLU A 31 -8.89 -0.19 -18.58
N ALA A 32 -9.91 0.46 -18.06
CA ALA A 32 -9.74 1.57 -17.13
C ALA A 32 -9.12 1.13 -15.80
N VAL A 33 -9.52 -0.04 -15.29
CA VAL A 33 -8.97 -0.63 -14.07
C VAL A 33 -7.50 -0.99 -14.27
N ASN A 34 -7.14 -1.59 -15.39
CA ASN A 34 -5.75 -1.95 -15.71
C ASN A 34 -4.88 -0.69 -15.81
N ILE A 35 -5.33 0.36 -16.47
CA ILE A 35 -4.61 1.65 -16.56
C ILE A 35 -4.42 2.24 -15.16
N PHE A 36 -5.46 2.25 -14.34
CA PHE A 36 -5.40 2.79 -12.99
C PHE A 36 -4.42 2.02 -12.11
N VAL A 37 -4.51 0.69 -12.09
CA VAL A 37 -3.63 -0.17 -11.28
C VAL A 37 -2.18 -0.06 -11.76
N ALA A 38 -1.94 -0.03 -13.07
CA ALA A 38 -0.59 0.16 -13.61
C ALA A 38 0.01 1.51 -13.20
N ALA A 39 -0.76 2.60 -13.26
CA ALA A 39 -0.32 3.92 -12.83
C ALA A 39 -0.01 3.94 -11.32
N LEU A 40 -0.86 3.36 -10.49
CA LEU A 40 -0.66 3.26 -9.05
C LEU A 40 0.58 2.43 -8.72
N HIS A 41 0.75 1.27 -9.34
CA HIS A 41 1.92 0.41 -9.19
C HIS A 41 3.21 1.13 -9.58
N SER A 42 3.21 1.89 -10.68
CA SER A 42 4.36 2.71 -11.11
C SER A 42 4.74 3.74 -10.03
N VAL A 43 3.77 4.47 -9.49
CA VAL A 43 4.02 5.45 -8.42
C VAL A 43 4.59 4.77 -7.18
N TRP A 44 4.03 3.65 -6.76
CA TRP A 44 4.53 2.87 -5.61
C TRP A 44 5.96 2.40 -5.81
N THR A 45 6.26 1.87 -6.99
CA THR A 45 7.60 1.43 -7.35
C THR A 45 8.61 2.57 -7.32
N ASP A 46 8.21 3.75 -7.79
CA ASP A 46 9.07 4.93 -7.79
C ASP A 46 9.28 5.47 -6.37
N MET A 47 8.24 5.47 -5.53
CA MET A 47 8.34 5.85 -4.11
C MET A 47 9.23 4.89 -3.32
N ALA A 48 9.16 3.60 -3.60
CA ALA A 48 10.03 2.60 -2.95
C ALA A 48 11.53 2.81 -3.30
N LYS A 49 11.83 3.41 -4.45
CA LYS A 49 13.20 3.72 -4.87
C LYS A 49 13.69 5.08 -4.37
N ASP A 50 12.81 6.06 -4.37
CA ASP A 50 13.14 7.45 -4.07
C ASP A 50 11.99 8.12 -3.29
N PRO A 51 12.07 8.15 -1.94
CA PRO A 51 11.03 8.78 -1.11
C PRO A 51 10.90 10.29 -1.35
N THR A 52 11.89 10.94 -2.01
CA THR A 52 11.84 12.38 -2.30
C THR A 52 10.91 12.73 -3.47
N ILE A 53 10.39 11.73 -4.19
CA ILE A 53 9.48 11.93 -5.32
C ILE A 53 8.24 12.72 -4.91
N ILE A 54 7.73 12.51 -3.69
CA ILE A 54 6.56 13.23 -3.18
C ILE A 54 6.80 14.74 -3.20
N ARG A 55 7.96 15.20 -2.73
CA ARG A 55 8.32 16.63 -2.75
C ARG A 55 8.51 17.16 -4.15
N ARG A 56 9.18 16.40 -4.99
CA ARG A 56 9.51 16.80 -6.35
C ARG A 56 8.28 16.92 -7.24
N GLU A 57 7.33 15.98 -7.11
CA GLU A 57 6.13 15.92 -7.94
C GLU A 57 4.92 16.65 -7.31
N THR A 58 5.06 17.19 -6.09
CA THR A 58 3.99 17.94 -5.45
C THR A 58 3.78 19.28 -6.17
N ASP A 59 2.55 19.53 -6.60
CA ASP A 59 2.16 20.85 -7.14
C ASP A 59 2.34 21.92 -6.05
N PRO A 60 3.20 22.93 -6.27
CA PRO A 60 3.42 23.98 -5.28
C PRO A 60 2.17 24.82 -4.98
N ASN A 61 1.16 24.79 -5.86
CA ASN A 61 -0.12 25.46 -5.67
C ASN A 61 -1.20 24.52 -5.11
N GLY A 62 -0.89 23.22 -5.00
CA GLY A 62 -1.80 22.22 -4.44
C GLY A 62 -1.83 22.25 -2.91
N PRO A 63 -2.78 21.53 -2.29
CA PRO A 63 -2.95 21.52 -0.84
C PRO A 63 -1.69 21.14 -0.07
N ILE A 64 -0.92 20.17 -0.57
CA ILE A 64 0.34 19.72 0.05
C ILE A 64 1.44 20.76 -0.17
N GLY A 65 1.59 21.29 -1.40
CA GLY A 65 2.64 22.26 -1.70
C GLY A 65 2.52 23.59 -0.97
N GLN A 66 1.33 23.90 -0.44
CA GLN A 66 1.07 25.11 0.36
C GLN A 66 1.27 24.89 1.88
N LEU A 67 1.63 23.69 2.31
CA LEU A 67 1.93 23.45 3.72
C LEU A 67 3.18 24.24 4.16
N PRO A 68 3.27 24.63 5.46
CA PRO A 68 4.47 25.24 6.00
C PRO A 68 5.72 24.39 5.78
N ALA A 69 6.88 25.03 5.62
CA ALA A 69 8.13 24.31 5.31
C ALA A 69 8.49 23.25 6.35
N GLU A 70 8.26 23.55 7.64
CA GLU A 70 8.46 22.62 8.74
C GLU A 70 7.59 21.37 8.65
N VAL A 71 6.36 21.48 8.14
CA VAL A 71 5.45 20.34 7.94
C VAL A 71 5.91 19.52 6.74
N LEU A 72 6.37 20.19 5.69
CA LEU A 72 6.91 19.50 4.51
C LEU A 72 8.20 18.73 4.85
N ASP A 73 9.05 19.26 5.72
CA ASP A 73 10.26 18.58 6.18
C ASP A 73 9.93 17.33 7.04
N GLU A 74 8.85 17.39 7.84
CA GLU A 74 8.34 16.23 8.57
C GLU A 74 7.76 15.16 7.61
N LEU A 75 7.10 15.56 6.53
CA LEU A 75 6.63 14.64 5.51
C LEU A 75 7.78 13.91 4.80
N ASP A 76 8.87 14.60 4.46
CA ASP A 76 10.04 13.99 3.86
C ASP A 76 10.64 12.92 4.79
N ALA A 77 10.76 13.22 6.10
CA ALA A 77 11.22 12.26 7.10
C ALA A 77 10.27 11.06 7.22
N PHE A 78 8.95 11.29 7.24
CA PHE A 78 7.95 10.22 7.27
C PHE A 78 8.07 9.27 6.07
N TYR A 79 8.16 9.82 4.85
CA TYR A 79 8.28 8.99 3.67
C TYR A 79 9.61 8.22 3.62
N ALA A 80 10.70 8.80 4.09
CA ALA A 80 11.99 8.11 4.20
C ALA A 80 11.90 6.91 5.17
N GLU A 81 11.26 7.06 6.31
CA GLU A 81 11.02 5.98 7.28
C GLU A 81 10.05 4.93 6.71
N ALA A 82 8.99 5.35 6.02
CA ALA A 82 8.02 4.46 5.40
C ALA A 82 8.67 3.56 4.33
N VAL A 83 9.54 4.13 3.50
CA VAL A 83 10.32 3.37 2.51
C VAL A 83 11.29 2.40 3.19
N ALA A 84 12.02 2.88 4.21
CA ALA A 84 12.96 2.03 4.96
C ALA A 84 12.24 0.88 5.71
N GLY A 85 11.03 1.12 6.18
CA GLY A 85 10.16 0.13 6.82
C GLY A 85 9.43 -0.81 5.87
N GLY A 86 9.56 -0.61 4.53
CA GLY A 86 8.91 -1.46 3.53
C GLY A 86 7.40 -1.21 3.38
N LEU A 87 6.91 -0.01 3.75
CA LEU A 87 5.49 0.34 3.60
C LEU A 87 5.05 0.33 2.13
N TYR A 88 5.93 0.72 1.23
CA TYR A 88 5.67 0.69 -0.21
C TYR A 88 6.29 -0.57 -0.82
N ASP A 89 5.50 -1.65 -0.89
CA ASP A 89 5.94 -2.86 -1.56
C ASP A 89 5.97 -2.63 -3.09
N PRO A 90 7.14 -2.74 -3.73
CA PRO A 90 7.26 -2.55 -5.19
C PRO A 90 6.48 -3.60 -5.99
N ASN A 91 6.05 -4.69 -5.35
CA ASN A 91 5.18 -5.69 -5.96
C ASN A 91 3.69 -5.40 -5.75
N GLY A 92 3.34 -4.23 -5.18
CA GLY A 92 1.95 -3.86 -4.91
C GLY A 92 1.26 -4.75 -3.86
N GLY A 93 2.05 -5.39 -2.99
CA GLY A 93 1.58 -6.35 -2.00
C GLY A 93 1.41 -7.77 -2.54
N GLY A 94 0.67 -7.95 -3.60
CA GLY A 94 0.50 -9.25 -4.25
C GLY A 94 -0.10 -10.34 -3.37
N ARG A 95 0.10 -11.60 -3.77
CA ARG A 95 -0.45 -12.77 -3.07
C ARG A 95 0.19 -13.02 -1.72
N ASP A 96 1.48 -12.69 -1.56
CA ASP A 96 2.19 -12.89 -0.30
C ASP A 96 1.66 -11.97 0.79
N ALA A 97 1.37 -10.70 0.47
CA ALA A 97 0.73 -9.77 1.39
C ALA A 97 -0.70 -10.21 1.74
N ALA A 98 -1.47 -10.66 0.76
CA ALA A 98 -2.81 -11.19 0.99
C ALA A 98 -2.80 -12.43 1.90
N MET A 99 -1.80 -13.31 1.78
CA MET A 99 -1.63 -14.45 2.72
C MET A 99 -1.30 -13.96 4.13
N ALA A 100 -0.42 -12.96 4.27
CA ALA A 100 -0.11 -12.38 5.57
C ALA A 100 -1.36 -11.75 6.23
N ASP A 101 -2.23 -11.12 5.43
CA ASP A 101 -3.53 -10.61 5.89
C ASP A 101 -4.44 -11.75 6.40
N LEU A 102 -4.56 -12.84 5.65
CA LEU A 102 -5.36 -14.00 6.07
C LEU A 102 -4.84 -14.62 7.37
N GLU A 103 -3.52 -14.75 7.52
CA GLU A 103 -2.89 -15.23 8.75
C GLU A 103 -3.17 -14.29 9.92
N TRP A 104 -3.06 -12.99 9.71
CA TRP A 104 -3.31 -12.00 10.74
C TRP A 104 -4.78 -11.97 11.17
N TYR A 105 -5.75 -11.96 10.24
CA TYR A 105 -7.17 -11.98 10.54
C TYR A 105 -7.60 -13.27 11.24
N THR A 106 -6.97 -14.38 10.91
CA THR A 106 -7.19 -15.65 11.61
C THR A 106 -6.66 -15.60 13.04
N ALA A 107 -5.43 -15.10 13.22
CA ALA A 107 -4.83 -14.93 14.55
C ALA A 107 -5.60 -13.93 15.42
N ALA A 108 -6.20 -12.92 14.81
CA ALA A 108 -7.08 -11.94 15.48
C ALA A 108 -8.49 -12.49 15.78
N GLY A 109 -8.82 -13.71 15.36
CA GLY A 109 -10.13 -14.34 15.57
C GLY A 109 -11.23 -13.76 14.67
N GLN A 110 -10.89 -13.09 13.61
CA GLN A 110 -11.83 -12.51 12.64
C GLN A 110 -12.15 -13.47 11.49
N LEU A 111 -11.25 -14.43 11.24
CA LEU A 111 -11.47 -15.54 10.33
C LEU A 111 -11.35 -16.85 11.10
N GLU A 112 -12.20 -17.81 10.75
CA GLU A 112 -12.16 -19.16 11.30
C GLU A 112 -11.42 -20.11 10.33
N GLY A 113 -10.70 -21.08 10.88
CA GLY A 113 -10.04 -22.13 10.12
C GLY A 113 -8.53 -22.00 10.07
N ASP A 114 -7.93 -22.79 9.18
CA ASP A 114 -6.49 -22.77 8.92
C ASP A 114 -6.19 -21.78 7.77
N PRO A 115 -5.45 -20.67 8.02
CA PRO A 115 -5.15 -19.72 6.96
C PRO A 115 -4.37 -20.35 5.80
N ALA A 116 -3.56 -21.40 6.04
CA ALA A 116 -2.85 -22.10 5.00
C ALA A 116 -3.75 -22.89 4.03
N ALA A 117 -5.01 -23.12 4.42
CA ALA A 117 -6.02 -23.75 3.56
C ALA A 117 -6.81 -22.74 2.71
N LEU A 118 -6.62 -21.44 2.94
CA LEU A 118 -7.27 -20.38 2.19
C LEU A 118 -6.46 -20.02 0.94
N ASN A 119 -7.17 -19.70 -0.14
CA ASN A 119 -6.54 -19.24 -1.37
C ASN A 119 -6.78 -17.73 -1.53
N PRO A 120 -5.73 -16.88 -1.57
CA PRO A 120 -5.89 -15.44 -1.76
C PRO A 120 -6.71 -15.05 -2.99
N ASP A 121 -6.64 -15.83 -4.08
CA ASP A 121 -7.41 -15.57 -5.30
C ASP A 121 -8.94 -15.71 -5.11
N ASP A 122 -9.40 -16.31 -4.02
CA ASP A 122 -10.83 -16.36 -3.68
C ASP A 122 -11.35 -15.04 -3.06
N PHE A 123 -10.45 -14.20 -2.56
CA PHE A 123 -10.76 -12.94 -1.85
C PHE A 123 -10.29 -11.70 -2.62
N TRP A 124 -9.20 -11.80 -3.37
CA TRP A 124 -8.61 -10.71 -4.16
C TRP A 124 -8.62 -11.00 -5.65
N TYR A 125 -8.85 -9.96 -6.44
CA TYR A 125 -8.79 -10.02 -7.89
C TYR A 125 -7.46 -9.47 -8.38
N PHE A 126 -6.46 -10.33 -8.58
CA PHE A 126 -5.08 -9.93 -8.89
C PHE A 126 -4.82 -9.64 -10.38
N ALA A 127 -5.73 -9.95 -11.29
CA ALA A 127 -5.47 -9.83 -12.73
C ALA A 127 -4.94 -8.45 -13.17
N PRO A 128 -5.44 -7.30 -12.66
CA PRO A 128 -4.89 -6.00 -13.02
C PRO A 128 -3.47 -5.77 -12.51
N LEU A 129 -3.14 -6.28 -11.31
CA LEU A 129 -1.81 -6.19 -10.75
C LEU A 129 -0.82 -7.09 -11.51
N ASP A 130 -1.22 -8.33 -11.80
CA ASP A 130 -0.43 -9.27 -12.59
C ASP A 130 -0.11 -8.71 -13.98
N ALA A 131 -1.04 -7.97 -14.58
CA ALA A 131 -0.83 -7.27 -15.85
C ALA A 131 0.13 -6.07 -15.72
N ALA A 132 0.08 -5.33 -14.61
CA ALA A 132 0.94 -4.18 -14.37
C ALA A 132 2.40 -4.56 -14.10
N MET A 133 2.67 -5.79 -13.66
CA MET A 133 4.01 -6.30 -13.36
C MET A 133 4.72 -6.98 -14.54
N GLN A 134 4.08 -7.09 -15.72
CA GLN A 134 4.67 -7.67 -16.94
C GLN A 134 5.47 -6.63 -17.73
#